data_84634e238ebfd7f572d3556b3cb885ef
#
_entry.id   84634e238ebfd7f572d3556b3cb885ef
#
_cell.length_a   1.000
_cell.length_b   1.000
_cell.length_c   1.000
_cell.angle_alpha   90.00
_cell.angle_beta   90.00
_cell.angle_gamma   90.00
#
_symmetry.space_group_name_H-M   'P 1'
#
loop_
_entity.id
_entity.type
_entity.pdbx_description
1 polymer ?
#
loop_
_entity_poly.entity_id
_entity_poly.type
_entity_poly.pdbx_seq_one_letter_code
_entity_poly.pdbx_strand_id
1 'polypeptide(L)'
;SCEVEIDSFYDDDNNGAGYYNRSADLCSRTWVSFYRDMDGNYCRQELDFFLDRTGIDYIRVEYPNGAVDQYEYNFRWSWENYAQTSIRMSYGPNDVSYLDDVYIGGNRLSGYLDGRNNFVEFQGKR
;
A
#
# COMPACT_ATOMS: atom_id res chain seq x y z
N SER A 1 -3.18 -13.86 -12.79
CA SER A 1 -2.79 -13.29 -12.38
C SER A 1 -1.54 -12.96 -12.38
N CYS A 2 -1.10 -12.65 -11.99
CA CYS A 2 -0.10 -12.23 -12.05
C CYS A 2 0.96 -12.62 -11.69
N GLU A 3 0.96 -12.82 -11.21
CA GLU A 3 1.74 -13.05 -11.01
C GLU A 3 2.28 -13.78 -11.26
N VAL A 4 2.11 -14.10 -11.33
CA VAL A 4 2.60 -14.78 -11.61
C VAL A 4 3.49 -14.56 -12.35
N GLU A 5 3.58 -14.01 -12.86
CA GLU A 5 4.34 -13.73 -13.62
C GLU A 5 5.47 -13.38 -13.25
N ILE A 6 5.63 -12.90 -12.71
CA ILE A 6 6.68 -12.57 -12.45
C ILE A 6 7.35 -13.40 -11.70
N ASP A 7 6.86 -13.84 -11.02
CA ASP A 7 7.40 -14.53 -10.20
C ASP A 7 7.78 -15.69 -10.58
N SER A 8 7.41 -16.04 -11.39
CA SER A 8 7.75 -17.19 -11.68
C SER A 8 9.00 -17.27 -12.25
N PHE A 9 9.51 -16.48 -12.90
CA PHE A 9 10.64 -16.80 -13.51
C PHE A 9 11.80 -16.57 -12.69
N TYR A 10 11.70 -16.29 -11.53
CA TYR A 10 12.81 -16.32 -10.76
C TYR A 10 12.46 -16.87 -9.47
N ASP A 11 12.44 -17.46 -9.34
CA ASP A 11 12.22 -18.02 -8.48
C ASP A 11 12.38 -19.15 -8.46
N ASP A 12 12.63 -19.27 -8.77
CA ASP A 12 12.74 -19.99 -8.84
C ASP A 12 13.39 -20.48 -8.65
N ASP A 13 13.88 -20.45 -8.54
CA ASP A 13 14.39 -20.78 -8.48
C ASP A 13 15.02 -20.91 -7.94
N ASN A 14 15.33 -20.81 -7.69
CA ASN A 14 15.82 -20.86 -7.26
C ASN A 14 16.25 -20.62 -6.67
N ASN A 15 16.20 -20.27 -6.64
CA ASN A 15 16.61 -19.92 -6.15
C ASN A 15 16.51 -19.37 -5.51
N GLY A 16 16.06 -19.41 -6.18
CA GLY A 16 15.42 -18.82 -5.33
C GLY A 16 15.74 -18.69 -4.10
N ALA A 17 16.50 -19.20 -3.94
CA ALA A 17 16.92 -19.11 -2.63
C ALA A 17 17.03 -17.68 -2.28
N GLY A 18 16.48 -17.24 -1.30
CA GLY A 18 16.57 -15.91 -0.85
C GLY A 18 15.72 -14.89 -1.56
N TYR A 19 15.18 -15.20 -2.72
CA TYR A 19 14.30 -14.23 -3.34
C TYR A 19 12.90 -14.35 -2.77
N TYR A 20 12.33 -13.25 -2.39
CA TYR A 20 11.02 -13.23 -1.76
C TYR A 20 10.13 -12.28 -2.52
N ASN A 21 9.03 -12.79 -3.05
CA ASN A 21 8.08 -11.94 -3.75
C ASN A 21 7.11 -11.32 -2.76
N ARG A 22 7.28 -10.06 -2.51
CA ARG A 22 6.49 -9.35 -1.50
C ARG A 22 5.12 -8.96 -1.99
N SER A 23 4.84 -9.11 -3.29
CA SER A 23 3.52 -8.79 -3.82
C SER A 23 2.42 -9.64 -3.17
N ALA A 24 2.70 -10.90 -2.92
CA ALA A 24 1.71 -11.78 -2.30
C ALA A 24 1.33 -11.28 -0.92
N ASP A 25 2.32 -10.84 -0.13
CA ASP A 25 2.04 -10.30 1.20
C ASP A 25 1.31 -8.97 1.12
N LEU A 26 1.75 -8.09 0.23
CA LEU A 26 1.12 -6.80 0.06
C LEU A 26 -0.35 -6.94 -0.31
N CYS A 27 -0.67 -7.91 -1.16
CA CYS A 27 -2.02 -8.11 -1.67
C CYS A 27 -2.88 -9.02 -0.80
N SER A 28 -2.35 -9.53 0.31
CA SER A 28 -3.03 -10.56 1.10
C SER A 28 -4.08 -10.03 2.05
N ARG A 29 -4.10 -8.73 2.30
CA ARG A 29 -4.99 -8.15 3.30
C ARG A 29 -5.25 -6.69 3.02
N THR A 30 -6.27 -6.13 3.68
CA THR A 30 -6.54 -4.70 3.66
C THR A 30 -5.65 -4.04 4.71
N TRP A 31 -5.01 -2.95 4.34
CA TRP A 31 -4.10 -2.23 5.23
C TRP A 31 -4.82 -1.02 5.79
N VAL A 32 -4.91 -0.92 7.11
CA VAL A 32 -5.73 0.07 7.80
C VAL A 32 -4.86 0.97 8.66
N SER A 33 -5.08 2.28 8.55
CA SER A 33 -4.40 3.27 9.37
C SER A 33 -5.41 4.24 9.95
N PHE A 34 -5.21 4.62 11.21
CA PHE A 34 -6.03 5.62 11.88
C PHE A 34 -5.15 6.82 12.16
N TYR A 35 -5.64 8.01 11.83
CA TYR A 35 -4.87 9.23 12.06
C TYR A 35 -5.82 10.41 12.20
N ARG A 36 -5.26 11.56 12.54
CA ARG A 36 -6.02 12.80 12.53
C ARG A 36 -5.53 13.65 11.38
N ASP A 37 -6.47 14.30 10.68
CA ASP A 37 -6.08 15.21 9.61
C ASP A 37 -5.64 16.55 10.20
N MET A 38 -5.33 17.52 9.34
CA MET A 38 -4.82 18.81 9.79
C MET A 38 -5.84 19.60 10.57
N ASP A 39 -7.13 19.31 10.40
CA ASP A 39 -8.20 19.96 11.13
C ASP A 39 -8.58 19.20 12.39
N GLY A 40 -7.88 18.12 12.71
CA GLY A 40 -8.12 17.34 13.90
C GLY A 40 -9.23 16.33 13.78
N ASN A 41 -9.74 16.10 12.59
CA ASN A 41 -10.79 15.10 12.37
C ASN A 41 -10.22 13.70 12.43
N TYR A 42 -11.02 12.74 12.87
CA TYR A 42 -10.60 11.34 12.90
C TYR A 42 -10.71 10.73 11.52
N CYS A 43 -9.63 10.12 11.07
CA CYS A 43 -9.59 9.49 9.75
C CYS A 43 -9.24 8.03 9.86
N ARG A 44 -9.91 7.21 9.04
CA ARG A 44 -9.52 5.81 8.84
C ARG A 44 -9.26 5.62 7.36
N GLN A 45 -8.06 5.17 7.05
CA GLN A 45 -7.67 4.91 5.68
C GLN A 45 -7.49 3.41 5.49
N GLU A 46 -8.00 2.88 4.40
CA GLU A 46 -7.85 1.47 4.05
C GLU A 46 -7.30 1.37 2.65
N LEU A 47 -6.18 0.66 2.53
CA LEU A 47 -5.54 0.42 1.23
C LEU A 47 -5.67 -1.06 0.88
N ASP A 48 -6.17 -1.32 -0.32
CA ASP A 48 -6.19 -2.67 -0.89
C ASP A 48 -5.31 -2.68 -2.13
N PHE A 49 -4.38 -3.61 -2.17
CA PHE A 49 -3.53 -3.82 -3.33
C PHE A 49 -3.91 -5.15 -3.96
N PHE A 50 -4.10 -5.16 -5.27
CA PHE A 50 -4.49 -6.37 -5.98
C PHE A 50 -3.36 -6.83 -6.90
N LEU A 51 -3.29 -8.13 -7.12
CA LEU A 51 -2.21 -8.71 -7.91
C LEU A 51 -2.24 -8.27 -9.38
N ASP A 52 -3.38 -7.80 -9.86
CA ASP A 52 -3.47 -7.25 -11.21
C ASP A 52 -2.92 -5.83 -11.31
N ARG A 53 -2.28 -5.34 -10.24
CA ARG A 53 -1.63 -4.03 -10.16
C ARG A 53 -2.60 -2.87 -10.03
N THR A 54 -3.83 -3.14 -9.65
CA THR A 54 -4.77 -2.09 -9.26
C THR A 54 -4.88 -2.03 -7.76
N GLY A 55 -5.52 -0.98 -7.25
CA GLY A 55 -5.76 -0.85 -5.83
C GLY A 55 -6.89 0.12 -5.54
N ILE A 56 -7.29 0.13 -4.29
CA ILE A 56 -8.33 1.03 -3.80
C ILE A 56 -7.82 1.70 -2.53
N ASP A 57 -8.00 3.02 -2.47
CA ASP A 57 -7.66 3.85 -1.33
C ASP A 57 -8.96 4.42 -0.79
N TYR A 58 -9.40 3.92 0.35
CA TYR A 58 -10.65 4.34 0.98
C TYR A 58 -10.32 5.16 2.21
N ILE A 59 -10.98 6.32 2.36
CA ILE A 59 -10.79 7.19 3.50
C ILE A 59 -12.13 7.56 4.10
N ARG A 60 -12.28 7.36 5.39
CA ARG A 60 -13.45 7.75 6.14
C ARG A 60 -13.05 8.84 7.12
N VAL A 61 -13.70 10.00 7.03
CA VAL A 61 -13.41 11.15 7.89
C VAL A 61 -14.60 11.36 8.82
N GLU A 62 -14.33 11.39 10.10
CA GLU A 62 -15.36 11.65 11.11
C GLU A 62 -15.10 13.01 11.75
N TYR A 63 -16.08 13.90 11.66
CA TYR A 63 -15.98 15.25 12.17
C TYR A 63 -16.44 15.32 13.63
N PRO A 64 -16.03 16.36 14.36
CA PRO A 64 -16.41 16.48 15.78
C PRO A 64 -17.91 16.47 16.04
N ASN A 65 -18.70 16.92 15.07
CA ASN A 65 -20.16 16.93 15.23
C ASN A 65 -20.81 15.58 14.90
N GLY A 66 -19.99 14.56 14.61
CA GLY A 66 -20.50 13.23 14.29
C GLY A 66 -20.79 12.98 12.83
N ALA A 67 -20.67 14.00 11.99
CA ALA A 67 -20.85 13.84 10.54
C ALA A 67 -19.69 13.01 9.98
N VAL A 68 -19.95 12.28 8.90
CA VAL A 68 -18.98 11.40 8.28
C VAL A 68 -18.97 11.64 6.78
N ASP A 69 -17.75 11.77 6.23
CA ASP A 69 -17.54 11.75 4.79
C ASP A 69 -16.73 10.53 4.43
N GLN A 70 -16.96 10.00 3.24
CA GLN A 70 -16.24 8.85 2.76
C GLN A 70 -15.76 9.13 1.35
N TYR A 71 -14.52 8.72 1.08
CA TYR A 71 -13.88 8.93 -0.22
C TYR A 71 -13.27 7.62 -0.66
N GLU A 72 -13.36 7.33 -1.94
CA GLU A 72 -12.77 6.12 -2.49
C GLU A 72 -12.07 6.48 -3.78
N TYR A 73 -10.78 6.11 -3.86
CA TYR A 73 -9.95 6.41 -5.03
C TYR A 73 -9.36 5.12 -5.56
N ASN A 74 -9.35 4.97 -6.87
CA ASN A 74 -8.70 3.85 -7.52
C ASN A 74 -7.29 4.26 -7.89
N PHE A 75 -6.37 3.34 -7.81
CA PHE A 75 -4.99 3.60 -8.23
C PHE A 75 -4.42 2.37 -8.90
N ARG A 76 -3.28 2.57 -9.56
CA ARG A 76 -2.47 1.48 -10.09
C ARG A 76 -1.15 1.52 -9.36
N TRP A 77 -0.56 0.36 -9.15
CA TRP A 77 0.68 0.31 -8.39
C TRP A 77 1.71 -0.59 -9.06
N SER A 78 2.96 -0.34 -8.77
CA SER A 78 4.05 -1.18 -9.23
C SER A 78 5.22 -1.00 -8.28
N TRP A 79 6.08 -2.00 -8.23
CA TRP A 79 7.33 -1.86 -7.50
C TRP A 79 8.27 -1.00 -8.33
N GLU A 80 8.93 -0.04 -7.67
CA GLU A 80 9.87 0.83 -8.35
C GLU A 80 11.23 0.19 -8.48
N ASN A 81 11.53 -0.82 -7.68
CA ASN A 81 12.84 -1.43 -7.69
C ASN A 81 12.73 -2.96 -7.60
N TYR A 82 13.79 -3.62 -7.98
CA TYR A 82 13.82 -5.06 -7.98
C TYR A 82 13.72 -5.63 -6.58
N ALA A 83 14.26 -4.92 -5.59
CA ALA A 83 14.22 -5.37 -4.19
C ALA A 83 12.83 -5.29 -3.59
N GLN A 84 11.87 -4.65 -4.26
CA GLN A 84 10.49 -4.51 -3.80
C GLN A 84 10.42 -3.78 -2.46
N THR A 85 11.13 -2.68 -2.38
CA THR A 85 11.12 -1.83 -1.19
C THR A 85 10.58 -0.44 -1.48
N SER A 86 10.15 -0.17 -2.71
CA SER A 86 9.56 1.11 -3.08
C SER A 86 8.38 0.86 -4.00
N ILE A 87 7.24 1.47 -3.69
CA ILE A 87 6.00 1.28 -4.44
C ILE A 87 5.60 2.61 -5.09
N ARG A 88 5.28 2.55 -6.38
CA ARG A 88 4.71 3.67 -7.10
C ARG A 88 3.20 3.48 -7.15
N MET A 89 2.45 4.49 -6.74
CA MET A 89 0.99 4.45 -6.72
C MET A 89 0.47 5.60 -7.59
N SER A 90 -0.18 5.28 -8.69
CA SER A 90 -0.68 6.28 -9.63
C SER A 90 -2.19 6.39 -9.52
N TYR A 91 -2.67 7.56 -9.14
CA TYR A 91 -4.09 7.87 -9.03
C TYR A 91 -4.60 8.59 -10.27
N GLY A 92 -3.72 8.98 -11.17
CA GLY A 92 -4.06 9.68 -12.39
C GLY A 92 -2.81 10.25 -13.03
N PRO A 93 -2.95 10.95 -14.18
CA PRO A 93 -1.79 11.38 -14.96
C PRO A 93 -0.80 12.25 -14.21
N ASN A 94 -1.26 13.09 -13.31
CA ASN A 94 -0.36 13.96 -12.56
C ASN A 94 -0.53 13.76 -11.07
N ASP A 95 -0.92 12.56 -10.66
CA ASP A 95 -1.21 12.28 -9.27
C ASP A 95 -0.57 10.96 -8.91
N VAL A 96 0.73 10.99 -8.65
CA VAL A 96 1.52 9.80 -8.35
C VAL A 96 2.16 9.98 -6.99
N SER A 97 2.05 8.95 -6.17
CA SER A 97 2.69 8.91 -4.86
C SER A 97 3.68 7.76 -4.81
N TYR A 98 4.69 7.91 -3.96
CA TYR A 98 5.70 6.88 -3.77
C TYR A 98 5.78 6.51 -2.30
N LEU A 99 5.81 5.21 -2.04
CA LEU A 99 6.02 4.69 -0.69
C LEU A 99 7.39 4.03 -0.67
N ASP A 100 8.34 4.61 0.06
CA ASP A 100 9.72 4.17 0.09
C ASP A 100 10.07 3.47 1.41
N ASP A 101 11.14 2.68 1.39
CA ASP A 101 11.57 1.89 2.53
C ASP A 101 10.43 1.05 3.07
N VAL A 102 9.76 0.35 2.16
CA VAL A 102 8.58 -0.44 2.50
C VAL A 102 8.96 -1.62 3.38
N TYR A 103 8.28 -1.73 4.50
CA TYR A 103 8.38 -2.88 5.39
C TYR A 103 7.04 -3.60 5.40
N ILE A 104 7.04 -4.91 5.19
CA ILE A 104 5.87 -5.75 5.30
C ILE A 104 6.24 -6.92 6.20
N GLY A 105 5.61 -7.03 7.33
CA GLY A 105 5.87 -8.12 8.25
C GLY A 105 5.16 -7.90 9.56
N GLY A 106 4.90 -8.99 10.31
CA GLY A 106 4.23 -8.88 11.58
C GLY A 106 2.87 -8.22 11.48
N ASN A 107 2.17 -8.43 10.37
CA ASN A 107 0.86 -7.84 10.12
C ASN A 107 0.91 -6.31 10.01
N ARG A 108 2.04 -5.77 9.56
CA ARG A 108 2.23 -4.34 9.46
C ARG A 108 2.82 -3.97 8.10
N LEU A 109 2.36 -2.87 7.55
CA LEU A 109 2.92 -2.24 6.36
C LEU A 109 3.35 -0.84 6.76
N SER A 110 4.59 -0.49 6.47
CA SER A 110 5.06 0.86 6.78
C SER A 110 6.03 1.34 5.72
N GLY A 111 6.28 2.63 5.72
CA GLY A 111 7.22 3.26 4.82
C GLY A 111 7.11 4.77 4.88
N TYR A 112 7.81 5.43 3.97
CA TYR A 112 7.80 6.89 3.87
C TYR A 112 7.00 7.27 2.63
N LEU A 113 5.94 8.04 2.83
CA LEU A 113 5.05 8.43 1.74
C LEU A 113 5.47 9.80 1.23
N ASP A 114 5.88 9.84 -0.04
CA ASP A 114 6.25 11.08 -0.73
C ASP A 114 7.31 11.89 0.02
N GLY A 115 8.30 11.20 0.55
CA GLY A 115 9.43 11.87 1.20
C GLY A 115 9.70 11.34 2.59
N ARG A 116 10.88 11.65 3.11
CA ARG A 116 11.36 11.07 4.36
C ARG A 116 10.73 11.71 5.59
N ASN A 117 9.94 12.75 5.42
CA ASN A 117 9.29 13.41 6.54
C ASN A 117 7.89 12.87 6.85
N ASN A 118 7.43 11.89 6.11
CA ASN A 118 6.07 11.40 6.27
C ASN A 118 6.08 9.88 6.40
N PHE A 119 6.39 9.41 7.60
CA PHE A 119 6.36 7.98 7.89
C PHE A 119 4.92 7.56 8.12
N VAL A 120 4.48 6.50 7.44
CA VAL A 120 3.13 5.97 7.58
C VAL A 120 3.18 4.51 7.99
N GLU A 121 2.16 4.08 8.71
CA GLU A 121 2.11 2.73 9.22
C GLU A 121 0.67 2.24 9.19
N PHE A 122 0.48 1.03 8.68
CA PHE A 122 -0.82 0.41 8.54
C PHE A 122 -0.82 -0.97 9.19
N GLN A 123 -1.96 -1.37 9.71
CA GLN A 123 -2.16 -2.71 10.25
C GLN A 123 -2.94 -3.54 9.25
N GLY A 124 -2.54 -4.79 9.08
CA GLY A 124 -3.23 -5.68 8.17
C GLY A 124 -4.53 -6.22 8.76
N LYS A 125 -5.55 -6.31 7.91
CA LYS A 125 -6.84 -6.81 8.28
C LYS A 125 -7.31 -7.77 7.20
N ARG A 126 -7.71 -8.94 7.58
CA ARG A 126 -8.14 -9.97 6.63
C ARG A 126 -9.61 -9.93 6.31
#